data_a9774eebbf81495f67163366e0fe7476
#
_entry.id   a9774eebbf81495f67163366e0fe7476
#
_cell.length_a   1.000
_cell.length_b   1.000
_cell.length_c   1.000
_cell.angle_alpha   90.00
_cell.angle_beta   90.00
_cell.angle_gamma   90.00
#
_symmetry.space_group_name_H-M   'P 1'
#
loop_
_entity.id
_entity.type
_entity.pdbx_description
1 polymer ?
#
loop_
_entity_poly.entity_id
_entity_poly.type
_entity_poly.pdbx_seq_one_letter_code
_entity_poly.pdbx_strand_id
1 'polypeptide(L)'
;MRPQKSIFYSKIALMVINLFAIVYNASIYLFATNYVAAKSFSHSLLERLDAIPGSPSLIFWVSISLYACLLLVMYYRERHPNQLSVYDKATIIEILLMLVIFSVLHSSYNGLILLVFADIFYGSKEFNASKDKKYWFSFIILSFGMLLLSNYNLMSLFIKLPSLDTYIRFYPESVRFLLLFGKNFLYSLNIVVFMISLLFYILSAITERHRIEEELRMAFQANRELNSYLALSEKIAEDRERKRIAREIHDTLGHALTGISAGIDAVKVLVDIDTNRAKEPLNNVSVVVRDGIRDVRGSLNKLRPGALENNTLKEALIKIIREY
;
A
#
# COMPACT_ATOMS: atom_id res chain seq x y z
N MET A 1 -18.33 12.07 5.62
CA MET A 1 -18.44 11.30 4.34
C MET A 1 -17.20 10.43 4.20
N ARG A 2 -17.31 9.16 3.81
CA ARG A 2 -16.10 8.33 3.59
C ARG A 2 -15.31 8.95 2.43
N PRO A 3 -13.99 9.22 2.56
CA PRO A 3 -13.20 9.96 1.56
C PRO A 3 -13.25 9.35 0.16
N GLN A 4 -13.34 8.03 0.05
CA GLN A 4 -13.49 7.32 -1.23
C GLN A 4 -14.77 7.69 -2.01
N LYS A 5 -15.90 7.96 -1.30
CA LYS A 5 -17.14 8.38 -1.97
C LYS A 5 -17.00 9.79 -2.56
N SER A 6 -16.29 10.69 -1.89
CA SER A 6 -16.08 12.06 -2.37
C SER A 6 -15.22 12.09 -3.66
N ILE A 7 -14.19 11.26 -3.75
CA ILE A 7 -13.39 11.11 -4.97
C ILE A 7 -14.25 10.58 -6.12
N PHE A 8 -15.07 9.56 -5.86
CA PHE A 8 -15.96 8.98 -6.87
C PHE A 8 -16.95 10.04 -7.42
N TYR A 9 -17.61 10.79 -6.54
CA TYR A 9 -18.57 11.84 -6.99
C TYR A 9 -17.87 12.98 -7.74
N SER A 10 -16.68 13.39 -7.32
CA SER A 10 -15.92 14.43 -8.02
C SER A 10 -15.45 13.97 -9.41
N LYS A 11 -15.09 12.70 -9.58
CA LYS A 11 -14.77 12.09 -10.88
C LYS A 11 -16.00 12.09 -11.80
N ILE A 12 -17.17 11.69 -11.30
CA ILE A 12 -18.42 11.76 -12.07
C ILE A 12 -18.72 13.21 -12.49
N ALA A 13 -18.55 14.17 -11.57
CA ALA A 13 -18.74 15.59 -11.90
C ALA A 13 -17.81 16.05 -13.03
N LEU A 14 -16.53 15.64 -13.01
CA LEU A 14 -15.59 15.90 -14.09
C LEU A 14 -16.05 15.27 -15.41
N MET A 15 -16.52 14.03 -15.40
CA MET A 15 -17.06 13.36 -16.60
C MET A 15 -18.26 14.15 -17.18
N VAL A 16 -19.20 14.56 -16.34
CA VAL A 16 -20.39 15.31 -16.78
C VAL A 16 -20.01 16.67 -17.35
N ILE A 17 -19.14 17.43 -16.68
CA ILE A 17 -18.70 18.75 -17.17
C ILE A 17 -17.98 18.62 -18.51
N ASN A 18 -17.09 17.64 -18.67
CA ASN A 18 -16.40 17.42 -19.93
C ASN A 18 -17.36 17.00 -21.05
N LEU A 19 -18.40 16.21 -20.76
CA LEU A 19 -19.45 15.93 -21.74
C LEU A 19 -20.13 17.21 -22.22
N PHE A 20 -20.58 18.06 -21.29
CA PHE A 20 -21.21 19.32 -21.65
C PHE A 20 -20.27 20.23 -22.43
N ALA A 21 -18.99 20.30 -22.07
CA ALA A 21 -18.02 21.12 -22.76
C ALA A 21 -17.74 20.63 -24.19
N ILE A 22 -17.60 19.31 -24.38
CA ILE A 22 -17.42 18.71 -25.72
C ILE A 22 -18.64 18.97 -26.60
N VAL A 23 -19.85 18.68 -26.08
CA VAL A 23 -21.11 18.89 -26.80
C VAL A 23 -21.25 20.38 -27.13
N TYR A 24 -20.95 21.29 -26.21
CA TYR A 24 -21.02 22.72 -26.42
C TYR A 24 -20.09 23.20 -27.53
N ASN A 25 -18.79 22.85 -27.48
CA ASN A 25 -17.82 23.24 -28.50
C ASN A 25 -18.13 22.62 -29.85
N ALA A 26 -18.53 21.36 -29.92
CA ALA A 26 -18.95 20.70 -31.16
C ALA A 26 -20.23 21.33 -31.76
N SER A 27 -21.19 21.74 -30.90
CA SER A 27 -22.42 22.42 -31.32
C SER A 27 -22.12 23.77 -31.94
N ILE A 28 -21.13 24.52 -31.45
CA ILE A 28 -20.73 25.80 -32.04
C ILE A 28 -20.27 25.62 -33.51
N TYR A 29 -19.48 24.59 -33.79
CA TYR A 29 -19.08 24.30 -35.19
C TYR A 29 -20.30 24.02 -36.05
N LEU A 30 -21.26 23.23 -35.60
CA LEU A 30 -22.45 22.84 -36.33
C LEU A 30 -23.36 24.05 -36.59
N PHE A 31 -23.70 24.82 -35.56
CA PHE A 31 -24.64 25.93 -35.66
C PHE A 31 -23.98 27.17 -36.33
N ALA A 32 -22.70 27.43 -36.08
CA ALA A 32 -22.02 28.55 -36.72
C ALA A 32 -21.87 28.34 -38.22
N THR A 33 -21.54 27.13 -38.65
CA THR A 33 -21.46 26.85 -40.10
C THR A 33 -22.81 27.01 -40.78
N ASN A 34 -23.89 26.49 -40.13
CA ASN A 34 -25.25 26.67 -40.66
C ASN A 34 -25.66 28.14 -40.72
N TYR A 35 -25.32 28.94 -39.70
CA TYR A 35 -25.61 30.37 -39.67
C TYR A 35 -24.86 31.12 -40.76
N VAL A 36 -23.55 30.87 -40.96
CA VAL A 36 -22.71 31.47 -41.98
C VAL A 36 -23.24 31.10 -43.38
N ALA A 37 -23.61 29.87 -43.59
CA ALA A 37 -24.20 29.42 -44.85
C ALA A 37 -25.55 30.13 -45.17
N ALA A 38 -26.43 30.22 -44.15
CA ALA A 38 -27.73 30.91 -44.31
C ALA A 38 -27.62 32.39 -44.56
N LYS A 39 -26.54 33.06 -44.11
CA LYS A 39 -26.25 34.47 -44.32
C LYS A 39 -25.36 34.75 -45.53
N SER A 40 -25.01 33.73 -46.30
CA SER A 40 -24.10 33.85 -47.49
C SER A 40 -22.70 34.39 -47.17
N PHE A 41 -22.22 34.20 -45.90
CA PHE A 41 -20.89 34.61 -45.49
C PHE A 41 -19.83 33.52 -45.71
N SER A 42 -20.14 32.46 -46.43
CA SER A 42 -19.26 31.28 -46.61
C SER A 42 -17.90 31.67 -47.20
N HIS A 43 -17.84 32.57 -48.20
CA HIS A 43 -16.58 33.05 -48.78
C HIS A 43 -15.73 33.79 -47.73
N SER A 44 -16.34 34.69 -46.97
CA SER A 44 -15.63 35.44 -45.92
C SER A 44 -15.15 34.57 -44.77
N LEU A 45 -15.85 33.46 -44.48
CA LEU A 45 -15.38 32.48 -43.51
C LEU A 45 -14.15 31.75 -44.04
N LEU A 46 -14.18 31.24 -45.26
CA LEU A 46 -13.08 30.51 -45.88
C LEU A 46 -11.81 31.34 -46.03
N GLU A 47 -11.93 32.62 -46.32
CA GLU A 47 -10.79 33.56 -46.36
C GLU A 47 -10.12 33.77 -45.00
N ARG A 48 -10.90 33.66 -43.89
CA ARG A 48 -10.41 33.90 -42.54
C ARG A 48 -9.96 32.63 -41.81
N LEU A 49 -10.23 31.47 -42.38
CA LEU A 49 -9.79 30.21 -41.81
C LEU A 49 -8.41 29.84 -42.31
N ASP A 50 -7.52 29.49 -41.40
CA ASP A 50 -6.16 29.05 -41.72
C ASP A 50 -6.12 27.64 -42.37
N ALA A 51 -7.22 26.88 -42.32
CA ALA A 51 -7.33 25.55 -42.88
C ALA A 51 -8.75 25.27 -43.41
N ILE A 52 -8.87 24.29 -44.31
CA ILE A 52 -10.16 23.85 -44.85
C ILE A 52 -10.99 23.20 -43.72
N PRO A 53 -12.23 23.71 -43.51
CA PRO A 53 -13.09 23.17 -42.46
C PRO A 53 -13.57 21.75 -42.79
N GLY A 54 -13.57 20.88 -41.79
CA GLY A 54 -14.23 19.56 -41.87
C GLY A 54 -15.75 19.70 -41.86
N SER A 55 -16.48 18.63 -42.18
CA SER A 55 -17.95 18.62 -42.10
C SER A 55 -18.41 18.78 -40.62
N PRO A 56 -19.21 19.83 -40.32
CA PRO A 56 -19.59 20.15 -38.92
C PRO A 56 -20.39 19.04 -38.22
N SER A 57 -21.25 18.35 -38.98
CA SER A 57 -22.00 17.20 -38.47
C SER A 57 -21.10 16.04 -38.08
N LEU A 58 -20.04 15.81 -38.83
CA LEU A 58 -19.04 14.79 -38.54
C LEU A 58 -18.27 15.15 -37.26
N ILE A 59 -17.82 16.40 -37.13
CA ILE A 59 -17.15 16.89 -35.89
C ILE A 59 -18.04 16.64 -34.69
N PHE A 60 -19.34 16.99 -34.80
CA PHE A 60 -20.28 16.82 -33.69
C PHE A 60 -20.45 15.35 -33.26
N TRP A 61 -20.83 14.49 -34.19
CA TRP A 61 -21.15 13.08 -33.86
C TRP A 61 -19.89 12.28 -33.50
N VAL A 62 -18.78 12.48 -34.18
CA VAL A 62 -17.53 11.77 -33.90
C VAL A 62 -16.97 12.17 -32.52
N SER A 63 -17.01 13.46 -32.16
CA SER A 63 -16.53 13.89 -30.83
C SER A 63 -17.33 13.25 -29.71
N ILE A 64 -18.66 13.20 -29.84
CA ILE A 64 -19.53 12.57 -28.82
C ILE A 64 -19.29 11.05 -28.75
N SER A 65 -19.18 10.39 -29.91
CA SER A 65 -18.94 8.94 -29.96
C SER A 65 -17.59 8.56 -29.37
N LEU A 66 -16.54 9.30 -29.70
CA LEU A 66 -15.21 9.10 -29.14
C LEU A 66 -15.18 9.34 -27.63
N TYR A 67 -15.92 10.36 -27.15
CA TYR A 67 -16.03 10.60 -25.72
C TYR A 67 -16.77 9.47 -25.00
N ALA A 68 -17.82 8.93 -25.58
CA ALA A 68 -18.50 7.75 -25.06
C ALA A 68 -17.55 6.53 -24.98
N CYS A 69 -16.74 6.31 -26.04
CA CYS A 69 -15.70 5.28 -26.02
C CYS A 69 -14.66 5.52 -24.88
N LEU A 70 -14.23 6.77 -24.67
CA LEU A 70 -13.33 7.13 -23.59
C LEU A 70 -13.92 6.78 -22.22
N LEU A 71 -15.19 7.11 -21.97
CA LEU A 71 -15.88 6.77 -20.72
C LEU A 71 -16.00 5.25 -20.53
N LEU A 72 -16.21 4.48 -21.61
CA LEU A 72 -16.23 3.01 -21.53
C LEU A 72 -14.87 2.44 -21.16
N VAL A 73 -13.77 2.98 -21.69
CA VAL A 73 -12.40 2.56 -21.33
C VAL A 73 -12.11 2.88 -19.88
N MET A 74 -12.47 4.08 -19.39
CA MET A 74 -12.34 4.46 -17.99
C MET A 74 -13.13 3.54 -17.06
N TYR A 75 -14.37 3.20 -17.44
CA TYR A 75 -15.21 2.26 -16.70
C TYR A 75 -14.62 0.84 -16.67
N TYR A 76 -14.10 0.35 -17.80
CA TYR A 76 -13.42 -0.94 -17.88
C TYR A 76 -12.20 -0.99 -16.96
N ARG A 77 -11.37 0.06 -16.96
CA ARG A 77 -10.21 0.17 -16.10
C ARG A 77 -10.58 0.15 -14.60
N GLU A 78 -11.64 0.82 -14.21
CA GLU A 78 -12.12 0.84 -12.82
C GLU A 78 -12.57 -0.55 -12.34
N ARG A 79 -13.08 -1.38 -13.25
CA ARG A 79 -13.47 -2.76 -12.94
C ARG A 79 -12.32 -3.76 -12.86
N HIS A 80 -11.16 -3.45 -13.43
CA HIS A 80 -10.01 -4.34 -13.49
C HIS A 80 -8.78 -3.74 -12.76
N PRO A 81 -8.83 -3.57 -11.44
CA PRO A 81 -7.81 -2.84 -10.67
C PRO A 81 -6.44 -3.51 -10.58
N ASN A 82 -6.30 -4.75 -11.08
CA ASN A 82 -5.03 -5.49 -11.04
C ASN A 82 -4.06 -5.13 -12.17
N GLN A 83 -4.48 -4.32 -13.13
CA GLN A 83 -3.70 -3.87 -14.30
C GLN A 83 -3.43 -2.36 -14.28
N LEU A 84 -3.44 -1.72 -13.11
CA LEU A 84 -3.33 -0.27 -12.95
C LEU A 84 -1.87 0.19 -12.96
N SER A 85 -1.20 0.03 -14.08
CA SER A 85 0.09 0.70 -14.37
C SER A 85 -0.13 1.89 -15.31
N VAL A 86 0.74 2.92 -15.23
CA VAL A 86 0.74 4.03 -16.20
C VAL A 86 1.07 3.54 -17.62
N TYR A 87 1.74 2.40 -17.72
CA TYR A 87 2.06 1.75 -19.00
C TYR A 87 1.02 0.70 -19.42
N ASP A 88 -0.13 0.64 -18.74
CA ASP A 88 -1.19 -0.28 -19.11
C ASP A 88 -1.82 0.10 -20.45
N LYS A 89 -2.28 -0.92 -21.20
CA LYS A 89 -2.92 -0.75 -22.50
C LYS A 89 -4.13 0.19 -22.43
N ALA A 90 -4.91 0.12 -21.35
CA ALA A 90 -6.07 0.99 -21.15
C ALA A 90 -5.65 2.46 -21.03
N THR A 91 -4.60 2.77 -20.28
CA THR A 91 -4.05 4.12 -20.14
C THR A 91 -3.58 4.68 -21.49
N ILE A 92 -2.88 3.86 -22.29
CA ILE A 92 -2.43 4.26 -23.64
C ILE A 92 -3.64 4.55 -24.54
N ILE A 93 -4.69 3.72 -24.47
CA ILE A 93 -5.92 3.92 -25.25
C ILE A 93 -6.64 5.20 -24.81
N GLU A 94 -6.74 5.49 -23.52
CA GLU A 94 -7.33 6.74 -23.00
C GLU A 94 -6.61 7.98 -23.52
N ILE A 95 -5.28 7.97 -23.46
CA ILE A 95 -4.45 9.05 -23.97
C ILE A 95 -4.64 9.23 -25.49
N LEU A 96 -4.66 8.12 -26.21
CA LEU A 96 -4.84 8.14 -27.66
C LEU A 96 -6.23 8.67 -28.05
N LEU A 97 -7.29 8.21 -27.38
CA LEU A 97 -8.65 8.71 -27.58
C LEU A 97 -8.75 10.20 -27.27
N MET A 98 -8.13 10.68 -26.20
CA MET A 98 -8.07 12.09 -25.86
C MET A 98 -7.40 12.91 -26.98
N LEU A 99 -6.26 12.47 -27.50
CA LEU A 99 -5.56 13.14 -28.60
C LEU A 99 -6.39 13.17 -29.89
N VAL A 100 -7.11 12.08 -30.18
CA VAL A 100 -8.03 12.03 -31.33
C VAL A 100 -9.19 13.02 -31.14
N ILE A 101 -9.78 13.11 -29.94
CA ILE A 101 -10.84 14.09 -29.64
C ILE A 101 -10.30 15.53 -29.81
N PHE A 102 -9.09 15.82 -29.36
CA PHE A 102 -8.46 17.14 -29.57
C PHE A 102 -8.29 17.46 -31.05
N SER A 103 -7.84 16.49 -31.83
CA SER A 103 -7.69 16.66 -33.29
C SER A 103 -9.05 16.92 -33.97
N VAL A 104 -10.07 16.17 -33.64
CA VAL A 104 -11.43 16.32 -34.19
C VAL A 104 -12.05 17.67 -33.82
N LEU A 105 -11.86 18.15 -32.58
CA LEU A 105 -12.32 19.44 -32.11
C LEU A 105 -11.36 20.59 -32.46
N HIS A 106 -10.34 20.34 -33.29
CA HIS A 106 -9.33 21.31 -33.65
C HIS A 106 -8.72 22.05 -32.47
N SER A 107 -8.46 21.35 -31.39
CA SER A 107 -7.93 21.86 -30.09
C SER A 107 -8.76 23.00 -29.49
N SER A 108 -10.06 23.08 -29.80
CA SER A 108 -10.94 24.15 -29.28
C SER A 108 -11.29 23.97 -27.80
N TYR A 109 -11.17 22.73 -27.26
CA TYR A 109 -11.39 22.42 -25.86
C TYR A 109 -10.28 21.52 -25.33
N ASN A 110 -9.50 22.02 -24.38
CA ASN A 110 -8.37 21.33 -23.77
C ASN A 110 -8.63 20.84 -22.34
N GLY A 111 -9.81 21.08 -21.77
CA GLY A 111 -10.15 20.65 -20.42
C GLY A 111 -10.22 19.14 -20.22
N LEU A 112 -10.36 18.36 -21.31
CA LEU A 112 -10.40 16.90 -21.26
C LEU A 112 -9.11 16.28 -20.68
N ILE A 113 -7.97 16.97 -20.80
CA ILE A 113 -6.70 16.51 -20.23
C ILE A 113 -6.79 16.36 -18.71
N LEU A 114 -7.55 17.23 -18.02
CA LEU A 114 -7.72 17.18 -16.57
C LEU A 114 -8.50 15.94 -16.14
N LEU A 115 -9.50 15.53 -16.94
CA LEU A 115 -10.26 14.31 -16.67
C LEU A 115 -9.38 13.06 -16.83
N VAL A 116 -8.65 12.95 -17.95
CA VAL A 116 -7.77 11.80 -18.22
C VAL A 116 -6.64 11.74 -17.19
N PHE A 117 -6.04 12.90 -16.87
CA PHE A 117 -5.04 13.00 -15.82
C PHE A 117 -5.59 12.51 -14.47
N ALA A 118 -6.77 13.00 -14.06
CA ALA A 118 -7.40 12.58 -12.81
C ALA A 118 -7.66 11.07 -12.79
N ASP A 119 -8.15 10.49 -13.89
CA ASP A 119 -8.42 9.07 -13.98
C ASP A 119 -7.14 8.23 -13.85
N ILE A 120 -6.09 8.57 -14.57
CA ILE A 120 -4.79 7.88 -14.51
C ILE A 120 -4.18 8.03 -13.12
N PHE A 121 -4.18 9.24 -12.58
CA PHE A 121 -3.54 9.56 -11.29
C PHE A 121 -4.24 8.88 -10.11
N TYR A 122 -5.59 8.92 -10.06
CA TYR A 122 -6.35 8.33 -8.96
C TYR A 122 -6.42 6.80 -9.05
N GLY A 123 -6.37 6.25 -10.27
CA GLY A 123 -6.42 4.81 -10.51
C GLY A 123 -5.11 4.08 -10.29
N SER A 124 -3.97 4.76 -10.38
CA SER A 124 -2.66 4.11 -10.30
C SER A 124 -2.22 3.84 -8.87
N LYS A 125 -2.23 2.56 -8.46
CA LYS A 125 -1.66 2.12 -7.17
C LYS A 125 -0.14 2.28 -7.11
N GLU A 126 0.54 2.22 -8.24
CA GLU A 126 2.00 2.36 -8.34
C GLU A 126 2.47 3.77 -7.98
N PHE A 127 1.64 4.80 -8.21
CA PHE A 127 1.94 6.17 -7.79
C PHE A 127 2.21 6.30 -6.30
N ASN A 128 1.43 5.58 -5.47
CA ASN A 128 1.60 5.58 -4.02
C ASN A 128 2.74 4.67 -3.55
N ALA A 129 3.10 3.64 -4.33
CA ALA A 129 4.09 2.62 -3.99
C ALA A 129 5.47 2.89 -4.59
N SER A 130 5.55 3.61 -5.72
CA SER A 130 6.81 3.81 -6.42
C SER A 130 7.69 4.87 -5.75
N LYS A 131 8.81 4.40 -5.17
CA LYS A 131 9.92 5.27 -4.74
C LYS A 131 10.85 5.66 -5.90
N ASP A 132 10.60 5.19 -7.11
CA ASP A 132 11.49 5.40 -8.25
C ASP A 132 11.32 6.81 -8.84
N LYS A 133 12.36 7.63 -8.66
CA LYS A 133 12.43 8.99 -9.19
C LYS A 133 12.26 9.05 -10.71
N LYS A 134 12.69 8.02 -11.44
CA LYS A 134 12.59 7.95 -12.90
C LYS A 134 11.15 7.87 -13.36
N TYR A 135 10.30 7.15 -12.62
CA TYR A 135 8.89 7.04 -12.89
C TYR A 135 8.17 8.39 -12.78
N TRP A 136 8.42 9.13 -11.70
CA TRP A 136 7.87 10.47 -11.50
C TRP A 136 8.35 11.45 -12.56
N PHE A 137 9.61 11.39 -12.95
CA PHE A 137 10.18 12.22 -13.98
C PHE A 137 9.53 11.96 -15.36
N SER A 138 9.36 10.68 -15.73
CA SER A 138 8.67 10.30 -16.97
C SER A 138 7.22 10.79 -16.99
N PHE A 139 6.51 10.67 -15.86
CA PHE A 139 5.14 11.14 -15.74
C PHE A 139 5.02 12.67 -15.91
N ILE A 140 5.91 13.43 -15.27
CA ILE A 140 5.94 14.89 -15.40
C ILE A 140 6.20 15.30 -16.86
N ILE A 141 7.18 14.68 -17.53
CA ILE A 141 7.49 14.96 -18.93
C ILE A 141 6.29 14.64 -19.84
N LEU A 142 5.66 13.47 -19.63
CA LEU A 142 4.49 13.07 -20.42
C LEU A 142 3.31 14.03 -20.21
N SER A 143 3.03 14.40 -18.95
CA SER A 143 1.96 15.36 -18.62
C SER A 143 2.23 16.74 -19.21
N PHE A 144 3.47 17.22 -19.16
CA PHE A 144 3.87 18.48 -19.76
C PHE A 144 3.76 18.44 -21.29
N GLY A 145 4.22 17.37 -21.92
CA GLY A 145 4.07 17.16 -23.37
C GLY A 145 2.61 17.17 -23.80
N MET A 146 1.73 16.52 -23.03
CA MET A 146 0.29 16.55 -23.31
C MET A 146 -0.33 17.93 -23.15
N LEU A 147 0.08 18.71 -22.15
CA LEU A 147 -0.36 20.10 -21.99
C LEU A 147 0.05 20.96 -23.18
N LEU A 148 1.27 20.79 -23.70
CA LEU A 148 1.72 21.49 -24.90
C LEU A 148 0.89 21.11 -26.13
N LEU A 149 0.65 19.82 -26.36
CA LEU A 149 -0.16 19.32 -27.48
C LEU A 149 -1.63 19.75 -27.40
N SER A 150 -2.17 19.98 -26.21
CA SER A 150 -3.55 20.42 -26.04
C SER A 150 -3.76 21.92 -26.21
N ASN A 151 -2.67 22.71 -26.29
CA ASN A 151 -2.75 24.17 -26.41
C ASN A 151 -2.92 24.57 -27.87
N TYR A 152 -4.08 25.16 -28.24
CA TYR A 152 -4.37 25.61 -29.59
C TYR A 152 -3.31 26.57 -30.12
N ASN A 153 -2.88 27.57 -29.33
CA ASN A 153 -1.92 28.58 -29.77
C ASN A 153 -0.55 27.97 -30.10
N LEU A 154 -0.11 26.94 -29.37
CA LEU A 154 1.13 26.24 -29.66
C LEU A 154 0.98 25.31 -30.86
N MET A 155 -0.13 24.56 -30.93
CA MET A 155 -0.39 23.66 -32.05
C MET A 155 -0.57 24.40 -33.38
N SER A 156 -1.19 25.58 -33.37
CA SER A 156 -1.38 26.43 -34.57
C SER A 156 -0.08 26.93 -35.16
N LEU A 157 1.03 26.94 -34.41
CA LEU A 157 2.36 27.26 -34.93
C LEU A 157 2.91 26.18 -35.87
N PHE A 158 2.52 24.93 -35.64
CA PHE A 158 3.01 23.77 -36.39
C PHE A 158 2.00 23.26 -37.41
N ILE A 159 0.73 23.33 -37.09
CA ILE A 159 -0.37 22.77 -37.89
C ILE A 159 -1.45 23.84 -38.03
N LYS A 160 -1.81 24.18 -39.29
CA LYS A 160 -2.92 25.08 -39.52
C LYS A 160 -4.23 24.44 -39.13
N LEU A 161 -4.86 24.95 -38.08
CA LEU A 161 -6.13 24.46 -37.52
C LEU A 161 -7.22 25.52 -37.63
N PRO A 162 -8.44 25.19 -38.02
CA PRO A 162 -9.55 26.13 -38.06
C PRO A 162 -9.93 26.55 -36.63
N SER A 163 -9.79 27.82 -36.29
CA SER A 163 -10.12 28.34 -34.96
C SER A 163 -11.60 28.45 -34.76
N LEU A 164 -12.09 27.91 -33.64
CA LEU A 164 -13.50 28.05 -33.20
C LEU A 164 -13.88 29.51 -33.03
N ASP A 165 -12.96 30.35 -32.56
CA ASP A 165 -13.20 31.76 -32.31
C ASP A 165 -13.46 32.52 -33.65
N THR A 166 -12.89 32.05 -34.78
CA THR A 166 -13.20 32.59 -36.11
C THR A 166 -14.64 32.35 -36.49
N TYR A 167 -15.21 31.19 -36.18
CA TYR A 167 -16.65 30.91 -36.42
C TYR A 167 -17.58 31.79 -35.58
N ILE A 168 -17.21 32.01 -34.29
CA ILE A 168 -17.99 32.80 -33.34
C ILE A 168 -18.03 34.28 -33.77
N ARG A 169 -17.01 34.79 -34.45
CA ARG A 169 -16.93 36.20 -34.91
C ARG A 169 -18.03 36.59 -35.91
N PHE A 170 -18.63 35.62 -36.60
CA PHE A 170 -19.72 35.89 -37.56
C PHE A 170 -21.07 36.14 -36.94
N TYR A 171 -21.22 35.83 -35.63
CA TYR A 171 -22.44 36.10 -34.89
C TYR A 171 -22.55 37.58 -34.46
N PRO A 172 -23.78 38.06 -34.26
CA PRO A 172 -24.03 39.36 -33.60
C PRO A 172 -23.34 39.46 -32.27
N GLU A 173 -23.00 40.69 -31.85
CA GLU A 173 -22.19 40.91 -30.63
C GLU A 173 -22.77 40.28 -29.37
N SER A 174 -24.07 40.37 -29.20
CA SER A 174 -24.79 39.77 -28.03
C SER A 174 -24.65 38.24 -28.00
N VAL A 175 -24.81 37.58 -29.14
CA VAL A 175 -24.67 36.11 -29.27
C VAL A 175 -23.21 35.69 -29.11
N ARG A 176 -22.29 36.45 -29.73
CA ARG A 176 -20.84 36.23 -29.63
C ARG A 176 -20.38 36.26 -28.17
N PHE A 177 -20.84 37.27 -27.40
CA PHE A 177 -20.52 37.37 -25.97
C PHE A 177 -21.02 36.13 -25.21
N LEU A 178 -22.25 35.71 -25.42
CA LEU A 178 -22.83 34.56 -24.77
C LEU A 178 -22.08 33.24 -25.07
N LEU A 179 -21.69 33.05 -26.35
CA LEU A 179 -20.95 31.84 -26.78
C LEU A 179 -19.54 31.82 -26.17
N LEU A 180 -18.82 32.94 -26.16
CA LEU A 180 -17.49 33.04 -25.56
C LEU A 180 -17.58 32.89 -24.02
N PHE A 181 -18.57 33.48 -23.40
CA PHE A 181 -18.82 33.32 -21.96
C PHE A 181 -19.08 31.86 -21.62
N GLY A 182 -19.97 31.16 -22.31
CA GLY A 182 -20.27 29.75 -22.06
C GLY A 182 -19.04 28.85 -22.24
N LYS A 183 -18.24 29.07 -23.31
CA LYS A 183 -16.98 28.34 -23.54
C LYS A 183 -16.03 28.52 -22.35
N ASN A 184 -15.76 29.76 -21.95
CA ASN A 184 -14.81 30.05 -20.87
C ASN A 184 -15.34 29.63 -19.49
N PHE A 185 -16.65 29.76 -19.28
CA PHE A 185 -17.30 29.29 -18.05
C PHE A 185 -17.16 27.78 -17.86
N LEU A 186 -17.46 26.99 -18.88
CA LEU A 186 -17.31 25.52 -18.82
C LEU A 186 -15.86 25.12 -18.58
N TYR A 187 -14.91 25.79 -19.20
CA TYR A 187 -13.49 25.55 -18.97
C TYR A 187 -13.08 25.89 -17.54
N SER A 188 -13.47 27.06 -17.03
CA SER A 188 -13.18 27.48 -15.66
C SER A 188 -13.85 26.53 -14.63
N LEU A 189 -15.10 26.14 -14.88
CA LEU A 189 -15.81 25.18 -14.03
C LEU A 189 -15.09 23.84 -13.99
N ASN A 190 -14.59 23.34 -15.13
CA ASN A 190 -13.82 22.11 -15.18
C ASN A 190 -12.54 22.19 -14.33
N ILE A 191 -11.82 23.31 -14.38
CA ILE A 191 -10.62 23.52 -13.54
C ILE A 191 -10.99 23.52 -12.06
N VAL A 192 -12.05 24.22 -11.66
CA VAL A 192 -12.50 24.29 -10.26
C VAL A 192 -12.86 22.89 -9.74
N VAL A 193 -13.64 22.13 -10.50
CA VAL A 193 -14.03 20.77 -10.10
C VAL A 193 -12.82 19.83 -10.07
N PHE A 194 -11.87 19.99 -10.99
CA PHE A 194 -10.60 19.23 -10.93
C PHE A 194 -9.81 19.57 -9.66
N MET A 195 -9.68 20.84 -9.28
CA MET A 195 -8.99 21.26 -8.05
C MET A 195 -9.67 20.68 -6.79
N ILE A 196 -11.00 20.70 -6.75
CA ILE A 196 -11.78 20.09 -5.66
C ILE A 196 -11.54 18.57 -5.62
N SER A 197 -11.53 17.92 -6.77
CA SER A 197 -11.25 16.49 -6.88
C SER A 197 -9.84 16.14 -6.40
N LEU A 198 -8.85 16.92 -6.78
CA LEU A 198 -7.46 16.76 -6.34
C LEU A 198 -7.33 16.94 -4.82
N LEU A 199 -8.02 17.93 -4.25
CA LEU A 199 -8.06 18.16 -2.81
C LEU A 199 -8.63 16.94 -2.06
N PHE A 200 -9.75 16.38 -2.53
CA PHE A 200 -10.33 15.17 -1.92
C PHE A 200 -9.38 13.98 -2.02
N TYR A 201 -8.65 13.84 -3.13
CA TYR A 201 -7.66 12.78 -3.28
C TYR A 201 -6.50 12.93 -2.28
N ILE A 202 -5.94 14.15 -2.14
CA ILE A 202 -4.87 14.43 -1.19
C ILE A 202 -5.31 14.16 0.24
N LEU A 203 -6.49 14.64 0.64
CA LEU A 203 -7.04 14.40 1.98
C LEU A 203 -7.25 12.90 2.25
N SER A 204 -7.75 12.17 1.26
CA SER A 204 -7.91 10.71 1.37
C SER A 204 -6.56 10.00 1.53
N ALA A 205 -5.55 10.40 0.75
CA ALA A 205 -4.21 9.81 0.81
C ALA A 205 -3.53 10.07 2.18
N ILE A 206 -3.69 11.28 2.74
CA ILE A 206 -3.18 11.62 4.08
C ILE A 206 -3.87 10.77 5.15
N THR A 207 -5.20 10.65 5.10
CA THR A 207 -5.98 9.84 6.06
C THR A 207 -5.58 8.37 6.02
N GLU A 208 -5.39 7.82 4.82
CA GLU A 208 -4.97 6.42 4.64
C GLU A 208 -3.55 6.18 5.16
N ARG A 209 -2.63 7.13 4.94
CA ARG A 209 -1.28 7.07 5.53
C ARG A 209 -1.31 7.02 7.04
N HIS A 210 -2.06 7.92 7.69
CA HIS A 210 -2.18 7.91 9.14
C HIS A 210 -2.75 6.59 9.67
N ARG A 211 -3.75 6.03 8.98
CA ARG A 211 -4.31 4.73 9.35
C ARG A 211 -3.27 3.60 9.29
N ILE A 212 -2.49 3.56 8.21
CA ILE A 212 -1.43 2.55 8.05
C ILE A 212 -0.34 2.72 9.13
N GLU A 213 0.04 3.96 9.46
CA GLU A 213 1.02 4.24 10.51
C GLU A 213 0.51 3.79 11.89
N GLU A 214 -0.77 4.00 12.20
CA GLU A 214 -1.39 3.54 13.45
C GLU A 214 -1.48 2.01 13.52
N GLU A 215 -1.92 1.34 12.44
CA GLU A 215 -1.96 -0.12 12.34
C GLU A 215 -0.56 -0.73 12.53
N LEU A 216 0.45 -0.15 11.91
CA LEU A 216 1.84 -0.58 12.04
C LEU A 216 2.34 -0.41 13.48
N ARG A 217 2.04 0.72 14.12
CA ARG A 217 2.40 0.99 15.52
C ARG A 217 1.75 -0.04 16.47
N MET A 218 0.47 -0.33 16.30
CA MET A 218 -0.23 -1.36 17.09
C MET A 218 0.38 -2.75 16.88
N ALA A 219 0.72 -3.11 15.63
CA ALA A 219 1.38 -4.37 15.33
C ALA A 219 2.76 -4.50 16.01
N PHE A 220 3.55 -3.43 16.02
CA PHE A 220 4.84 -3.41 16.75
C PHE A 220 4.67 -3.52 18.26
N GLN A 221 3.67 -2.87 18.84
CA GLN A 221 3.37 -3.01 20.27
C GLN A 221 2.98 -4.44 20.62
N ALA A 222 2.04 -5.04 19.89
CA ALA A 222 1.63 -6.42 20.08
C ALA A 222 2.80 -7.40 19.95
N ASN A 223 3.69 -7.19 18.98
CA ASN A 223 4.88 -8.03 18.82
C ASN A 223 5.85 -7.90 20.02
N ARG A 224 6.06 -6.70 20.56
CA ARG A 224 6.87 -6.50 21.77
C ARG A 224 6.26 -7.21 22.98
N GLU A 225 4.96 -7.09 23.18
CA GLU A 225 4.26 -7.77 24.26
C GLU A 225 4.38 -9.30 24.12
N LEU A 226 4.17 -9.83 22.91
CA LEU A 226 4.34 -11.25 22.64
C LEU A 226 5.76 -11.74 23.01
N ASN A 227 6.79 -11.01 22.58
CA ASN A 227 8.18 -11.35 22.89
C ASN A 227 8.46 -11.30 24.41
N SER A 228 7.87 -10.36 25.14
CA SER A 228 8.00 -10.27 26.60
C SER A 228 7.30 -11.47 27.30
N TYR A 229 6.12 -11.86 26.80
CA TYR A 229 5.43 -13.07 27.30
C TYR A 229 6.21 -14.34 27.02
N LEU A 230 6.83 -14.48 25.85
CA LEU A 230 7.67 -15.63 25.52
C LEU A 230 8.87 -15.72 26.46
N ALA A 231 9.58 -14.61 26.68
CA ALA A 231 10.72 -14.57 27.62
C ALA A 231 10.32 -14.90 29.06
N LEU A 232 9.17 -14.39 29.51
CA LEU A 232 8.63 -14.71 30.85
C LEU A 232 8.24 -16.20 30.95
N SER A 233 7.58 -16.74 29.92
CA SER A 233 7.19 -18.16 29.86
C SER A 233 8.40 -19.08 29.92
N GLU A 234 9.47 -18.74 29.18
CA GLU A 234 10.74 -19.47 29.19
C GLU A 234 11.37 -19.45 30.60
N LYS A 235 11.42 -18.31 31.26
CA LYS A 235 11.92 -18.18 32.62
C LYS A 235 11.10 -19.01 33.62
N ILE A 236 9.77 -18.97 33.52
CA ILE A 236 8.90 -19.79 34.37
C ILE A 236 9.13 -21.29 34.11
N ALA A 237 9.32 -21.71 32.88
CA ALA A 237 9.62 -23.09 32.54
C ALA A 237 10.98 -23.52 33.12
N GLU A 238 12.00 -22.68 33.02
CA GLU A 238 13.32 -22.92 33.63
C GLU A 238 13.22 -23.04 35.15
N ASP A 239 12.52 -22.14 35.83
CA ASP A 239 12.33 -22.18 37.27
C ASP A 239 11.55 -23.43 37.73
N ARG A 240 10.55 -23.86 36.99
CA ARG A 240 9.80 -25.12 37.28
C ARG A 240 10.70 -26.34 37.15
N GLU A 241 11.52 -26.37 36.10
CA GLU A 241 12.44 -27.48 35.86
C GLU A 241 13.52 -27.57 36.95
N ARG A 242 14.09 -26.40 37.33
CA ARG A 242 15.00 -26.34 38.50
C ARG A 242 14.39 -26.88 39.78
N LYS A 243 13.15 -26.49 40.11
CA LYS A 243 12.43 -27.00 41.30
C LYS A 243 12.12 -28.49 41.19
N ARG A 244 11.85 -29.01 40.01
CA ARG A 244 11.64 -30.43 39.77
C ARG A 244 12.90 -31.26 40.06
N ILE A 245 14.03 -30.79 39.47
CA ILE A 245 15.34 -31.46 39.65
C ILE A 245 15.81 -31.38 41.11
N ALA A 246 15.61 -30.23 41.79
CA ALA A 246 15.97 -30.10 43.21
C ALA A 246 15.21 -31.11 44.08
N ARG A 247 13.91 -31.38 43.81
CA ARG A 247 13.13 -32.42 44.50
C ARG A 247 13.66 -33.81 44.19
N GLU A 248 13.96 -34.11 42.90
CA GLU A 248 14.52 -35.40 42.48
C GLU A 248 15.85 -35.71 43.21
N ILE A 249 16.72 -34.68 43.34
CA ILE A 249 17.97 -34.79 44.08
C ILE A 249 17.69 -35.05 45.60
N HIS A 250 16.75 -34.29 46.17
CA HIS A 250 16.41 -34.44 47.60
C HIS A 250 15.87 -35.84 47.91
N ASP A 251 15.00 -36.36 47.08
CA ASP A 251 14.42 -37.72 47.26
C ASP A 251 15.50 -38.79 47.09
N THR A 252 16.35 -38.68 46.06
CA THR A 252 17.46 -39.63 45.85
C THR A 252 18.45 -39.61 46.99
N LEU A 253 18.85 -38.42 47.48
CA LEU A 253 19.73 -38.29 48.64
C LEU A 253 19.06 -38.85 49.94
N GLY A 254 17.78 -38.57 50.15
CA GLY A 254 17.01 -39.06 51.28
C GLY A 254 17.00 -40.59 51.34
N HIS A 255 16.72 -41.24 50.21
CA HIS A 255 16.75 -42.72 50.14
C HIS A 255 18.16 -43.28 50.37
N ALA A 256 19.18 -42.68 49.72
CA ALA A 256 20.57 -43.14 49.90
C ALA A 256 21.05 -43.00 51.37
N LEU A 257 20.78 -41.83 51.99
CA LEU A 257 21.14 -41.58 53.40
C LEU A 257 20.42 -42.55 54.36
N THR A 258 19.15 -42.84 54.14
CA THR A 258 18.40 -43.83 54.95
C THR A 258 18.99 -45.21 54.80
N GLY A 259 19.34 -45.65 53.59
CA GLY A 259 20.01 -46.93 53.37
C GLY A 259 21.39 -47.03 53.99
N ILE A 260 22.17 -45.93 53.92
CA ILE A 260 23.49 -45.83 54.56
C ILE A 260 23.36 -45.93 56.08
N SER A 261 22.40 -45.22 56.74
CA SER A 261 22.18 -45.21 58.13
C SER A 261 21.80 -46.64 58.63
N ALA A 262 20.84 -47.27 57.95
CA ALA A 262 20.45 -48.63 58.26
C ALA A 262 21.59 -49.68 58.15
N GLY A 263 22.39 -49.53 57.08
CA GLY A 263 23.57 -50.35 56.84
C GLY A 263 24.67 -50.14 57.89
N ILE A 264 24.94 -48.93 58.35
CA ILE A 264 25.90 -48.62 59.43
C ILE A 264 25.38 -49.22 60.79
N ASP A 265 24.08 -49.10 61.07
CA ASP A 265 23.53 -49.65 62.29
C ASP A 265 23.65 -51.19 62.28
N ALA A 266 23.46 -51.83 61.14
CA ALA A 266 23.68 -53.31 61.03
C ALA A 266 25.19 -53.67 61.20
N VAL A 267 26.11 -52.87 60.67
CA VAL A 267 27.54 -53.04 60.89
C VAL A 267 27.90 -52.92 62.39
N LYS A 268 27.38 -51.94 63.08
CA LYS A 268 27.64 -51.75 64.52
C LYS A 268 27.25 -52.99 65.37
N VAL A 269 26.10 -53.56 65.10
CA VAL A 269 25.65 -54.75 65.79
C VAL A 269 26.49 -56.00 65.48
N LEU A 270 26.87 -56.15 64.20
CA LEU A 270 27.60 -57.35 63.74
C LEU A 270 29.08 -57.32 64.07
N VAL A 271 29.75 -56.17 64.18
CA VAL A 271 31.17 -56.03 64.50
C VAL A 271 31.50 -56.65 65.85
N ASP A 272 30.63 -56.54 66.86
CA ASP A 272 30.80 -57.09 68.23
C ASP A 272 30.51 -58.59 68.29
N ILE A 273 29.80 -59.17 67.30
CA ILE A 273 29.37 -60.61 67.28
C ILE A 273 30.27 -61.42 66.35
N ASP A 274 30.51 -60.97 65.11
CA ASP A 274 31.30 -61.60 64.05
C ASP A 274 31.81 -60.57 63.07
N THR A 275 33.10 -60.21 63.20
CA THR A 275 33.74 -59.20 62.32
C THR A 275 33.77 -59.61 60.87
N ASN A 276 33.75 -60.89 60.52
CA ASN A 276 33.69 -61.31 59.11
C ASN A 276 32.33 -61.12 58.50
N ARG A 277 31.25 -61.27 59.22
CA ARG A 277 29.87 -61.00 58.82
C ARG A 277 29.59 -59.49 58.68
N ALA A 278 30.25 -58.66 59.45
CA ALA A 278 30.11 -57.21 59.38
C ALA A 278 30.64 -56.64 58.01
N LYS A 279 31.51 -57.32 57.27
CA LYS A 279 32.04 -56.87 55.96
C LYS A 279 30.98 -56.82 54.89
N GLU A 280 29.96 -57.66 54.94
CA GLU A 280 28.91 -57.69 53.88
C GLU A 280 28.02 -56.43 53.93
N PRO A 281 27.40 -56.02 55.03
CA PRO A 281 26.67 -54.75 55.13
C PRO A 281 27.58 -53.56 54.91
N LEU A 282 28.85 -53.56 55.24
CA LEU A 282 29.81 -52.49 54.96
C LEU A 282 30.06 -52.34 53.46
N ASN A 283 30.17 -53.43 52.72
CA ASN A 283 30.29 -53.40 51.25
C ASN A 283 28.99 -52.86 50.61
N ASN A 284 27.84 -53.25 51.10
CA ASN A 284 26.53 -52.78 50.66
C ASN A 284 26.38 -51.26 50.87
N VAL A 285 26.79 -50.72 52.02
CA VAL A 285 26.84 -49.28 52.26
C VAL A 285 27.74 -48.58 51.25
N SER A 286 28.95 -49.15 50.97
CA SER A 286 29.86 -48.56 49.99
C SER A 286 29.29 -48.51 48.57
N VAL A 287 28.48 -49.49 48.18
CA VAL A 287 27.78 -49.51 46.88
C VAL A 287 26.72 -48.41 46.84
N VAL A 288 25.83 -48.35 47.89
CA VAL A 288 24.74 -47.35 47.98
C VAL A 288 25.32 -45.93 47.94
N VAL A 289 26.45 -45.67 48.63
CA VAL A 289 27.12 -44.36 48.58
C VAL A 289 27.60 -44.05 47.16
N ARG A 290 28.20 -44.98 46.47
CA ARG A 290 28.70 -44.78 45.10
C ARG A 290 27.62 -44.53 44.07
N ASP A 291 26.53 -45.27 44.19
CA ASP A 291 25.36 -45.13 43.30
C ASP A 291 24.64 -43.79 43.58
N GLY A 292 24.39 -43.44 44.87
CA GLY A 292 23.81 -42.13 45.22
C GLY A 292 24.65 -40.93 44.70
N ILE A 293 25.98 -41.01 44.80
CA ILE A 293 26.85 -39.98 44.24
C ILE A 293 26.72 -39.88 42.70
N ARG A 294 26.62 -41.03 42.01
CA ARG A 294 26.45 -41.11 40.58
C ARG A 294 25.11 -40.49 40.13
N ASP A 295 24.03 -40.81 40.82
CA ASP A 295 22.68 -40.34 40.53
C ASP A 295 22.56 -38.81 40.76
N VAL A 296 23.11 -38.32 41.87
CA VAL A 296 23.20 -36.88 42.12
C VAL A 296 24.01 -36.15 41.07
N ARG A 297 25.14 -36.70 40.62
CA ARG A 297 25.92 -36.10 39.51
C ARG A 297 25.11 -36.08 38.20
N GLY A 298 24.37 -37.16 37.89
CA GLY A 298 23.51 -37.23 36.72
C GLY A 298 22.43 -36.14 36.72
N SER A 299 21.78 -35.95 37.88
CA SER A 299 20.75 -34.91 38.03
C SER A 299 21.32 -33.49 37.99
N LEU A 300 22.51 -33.24 38.55
CA LEU A 300 23.21 -31.96 38.48
C LEU A 300 23.65 -31.59 37.03
N ASN A 301 24.07 -32.59 36.24
CA ASN A 301 24.43 -32.40 34.82
C ASN A 301 23.23 -32.00 33.98
N LYS A 302 22.03 -32.42 34.33
CA LYS A 302 20.77 -31.97 33.67
C LYS A 302 20.43 -30.51 33.98
N LEU A 303 20.85 -30.01 35.15
CA LEU A 303 20.58 -28.62 35.59
C LEU A 303 21.42 -27.59 34.84
N ARG A 304 22.66 -27.95 34.46
CA ARG A 304 23.55 -27.03 33.70
C ARG A 304 24.66 -27.83 33.04
N PRO A 305 24.70 -27.95 31.71
CA PRO A 305 25.77 -28.67 30.99
C PRO A 305 27.19 -28.16 31.26
N GLY A 306 27.39 -27.01 31.86
CA GLY A 306 28.70 -26.44 32.23
C GLY A 306 28.95 -26.27 33.73
N ALA A 307 28.03 -26.65 34.60
CA ALA A 307 28.14 -26.35 36.05
C ALA A 307 29.23 -27.16 36.75
N LEU A 308 29.65 -28.30 36.16
CA LEU A 308 30.67 -29.21 36.72
C LEU A 308 32.00 -29.18 35.98
N GLU A 309 32.10 -28.51 34.85
CA GLU A 309 33.38 -28.46 34.08
C GLU A 309 34.52 -27.77 34.83
N ASN A 310 34.22 -26.86 35.78
CA ASN A 310 35.21 -26.08 36.52
C ASN A 310 35.11 -26.12 38.07
N ASN A 311 34.16 -26.90 38.62
CA ASN A 311 33.96 -26.94 40.10
C ASN A 311 33.88 -28.38 40.61
N THR A 312 34.42 -28.63 41.77
CA THR A 312 34.24 -29.90 42.47
C THR A 312 32.76 -30.11 42.83
N LEU A 313 32.30 -31.39 42.97
CA LEU A 313 30.93 -31.73 43.39
C LEU A 313 30.52 -31.00 44.66
N LYS A 314 31.45 -30.81 45.59
CA LYS A 314 31.27 -30.08 46.85
C LYS A 314 30.94 -28.62 46.65
N GLU A 315 31.64 -27.94 45.76
CA GLU A 315 31.43 -26.54 45.46
C GLU A 315 30.12 -26.30 44.69
N ALA A 316 29.77 -27.19 43.75
CA ALA A 316 28.49 -27.17 43.07
C ALA A 316 27.29 -27.37 44.04
N LEU A 317 27.37 -28.31 44.96
CA LEU A 317 26.35 -28.51 45.98
C LEU A 317 26.24 -27.33 46.96
N ILE A 318 27.34 -26.77 47.43
CA ILE A 318 27.33 -25.60 48.32
C ILE A 318 26.72 -24.39 47.63
N LYS A 319 26.97 -24.23 46.32
CA LYS A 319 26.40 -23.13 45.52
C LYS A 319 24.87 -23.27 45.37
N ILE A 320 24.40 -24.48 45.10
CA ILE A 320 22.96 -24.79 45.01
C ILE A 320 22.25 -24.56 46.34
N ILE A 321 22.87 -24.99 47.49
CA ILE A 321 22.30 -24.82 48.81
C ILE A 321 22.27 -23.35 49.24
N ARG A 322 23.21 -22.52 48.76
CA ARG A 322 23.23 -21.06 49.05
C ARG A 322 22.26 -20.25 48.21
N GLU A 323 21.89 -20.71 47.02
CA GLU A 323 20.94 -20.06 46.12
C GLU A 323 19.47 -20.41 46.46
N TYR A 324 19.24 -21.31 47.43
CA TYR A 324 17.95 -21.64 48.01
C TYR A 324 17.85 -21.22 49.48
#